data_d65a25e49163cb4432e800a31c169ca0
#
_entry.id   d65a25e49163cb4432e800a31c169ca0
#
_cell.length_a   1.000
_cell.length_b   1.000
_cell.length_c   1.000
_cell.angle_alpha   90.00
_cell.angle_beta   90.00
_cell.angle_gamma   90.00
#
_symmetry.space_group_name_H-M   'P 1'
#
loop_
_entity.id
_entity.type
_entity.pdbx_description
1 polymer ?
#
loop_
_entity_poly.entity_id
_entity_poly.type
_entity_poly.pdbx_seq_one_letter_code
_entity_poly.pdbx_strand_id
1 'polypeptide(L)'
;MYSKDIAKLAGVSRSTVSRVVNDYSNVSNKTKKRVTKIIEKYGYVPHGPARVLAGKHNKVIGVFITNAKHASEKFKIFQNTYFSPFAAATIEHANELGYNVLVSVINKNSNYKKIRELFYDRSLSGGVFVGAYNNSQEIFKLIESGYKLVIIDQEKRKDKINGNYIIVNSNNFNGACIATKHLIDYGHREIAHICGDMEKLSGVERLEGYKKAMSETGLTIREEYVVNGDFTEEGGFNCANQLLKGKAKNHITGIFSSNDTMAIGAMKAIKEMGIRIPDDISIVGYDDIRIASYTSPSLTTIRSSILEMASVATKNLINFIENGINSPEYYTISTELIVRESTKKIKSRDKK
;
A
#
# COMPACT_ATOMS: atom_id res chain seq x y z
N MET A 1 29.02 -12.72 -23.67
CA MET A 1 29.75 -13.97 -23.49
C MET A 1 28.80 -15.02 -22.92
N TYR A 2 28.83 -16.26 -23.38
CA TYR A 2 27.91 -17.30 -22.96
C TYR A 2 28.62 -18.34 -22.09
N SER A 3 27.89 -19.15 -21.32
CA SER A 3 28.43 -20.23 -20.48
C SER A 3 29.33 -21.21 -21.27
N LYS A 4 29.04 -21.41 -22.56
CA LYS A 4 29.88 -22.24 -23.46
C LYS A 4 31.28 -21.66 -23.67
N ASP A 5 31.38 -20.33 -23.70
CA ASP A 5 32.66 -19.64 -23.94
C ASP A 5 33.53 -19.71 -22.67
N ILE A 6 32.92 -19.51 -21.48
CA ILE A 6 33.57 -19.72 -20.20
C ILE A 6 34.05 -21.17 -20.04
N ALA A 7 33.20 -22.13 -20.41
CA ALA A 7 33.57 -23.56 -20.36
C ALA A 7 34.80 -23.86 -21.23
N LYS A 8 34.82 -23.32 -22.45
CA LYS A 8 35.96 -23.48 -23.37
C LYS A 8 37.24 -22.86 -22.81
N LEU A 9 37.18 -21.62 -22.30
CA LEU A 9 38.32 -20.91 -21.70
C LEU A 9 38.83 -21.58 -20.42
N ALA A 10 37.93 -22.16 -19.62
CA ALA A 10 38.26 -22.85 -18.37
C ALA A 10 38.67 -24.32 -18.60
N GLY A 11 38.56 -24.86 -19.80
CA GLY A 11 38.83 -26.27 -20.09
C GLY A 11 37.94 -27.23 -19.30
N VAL A 12 36.63 -26.90 -19.17
CA VAL A 12 35.65 -27.69 -18.44
C VAL A 12 34.34 -27.81 -19.23
N SER A 13 33.41 -28.66 -18.78
CA SER A 13 32.10 -28.76 -19.38
C SER A 13 31.22 -27.57 -18.98
N ARG A 14 30.15 -27.26 -19.75
CA ARG A 14 29.15 -26.27 -19.40
C ARG A 14 28.46 -26.58 -18.05
N SER A 15 28.24 -27.86 -17.78
CA SER A 15 27.70 -28.33 -16.49
C SER A 15 28.65 -28.01 -15.32
N THR A 16 29.98 -28.10 -15.53
CA THR A 16 30.97 -27.72 -14.52
C THR A 16 30.93 -26.21 -14.26
N VAL A 17 30.85 -25.37 -15.29
CA VAL A 17 30.65 -23.92 -15.12
C VAL A 17 29.40 -23.62 -14.30
N SER A 18 28.28 -24.26 -14.64
CA SER A 18 27.02 -24.14 -13.91
C SER A 18 27.17 -24.54 -12.43
N ARG A 19 27.87 -25.64 -12.16
CA ARG A 19 28.13 -26.11 -10.78
C ARG A 19 29.00 -25.13 -9.98
N VAL A 20 30.03 -24.53 -10.61
CA VAL A 20 30.87 -23.52 -9.97
C VAL A 20 30.07 -22.25 -9.65
N VAL A 21 29.30 -21.76 -10.62
CA VAL A 21 28.42 -20.58 -10.44
C VAL A 21 27.39 -20.78 -9.34
N ASN A 22 26.91 -21.99 -9.19
CA ASN A 22 25.91 -22.36 -8.18
C ASN A 22 26.51 -22.90 -6.88
N ASP A 23 27.86 -22.84 -6.75
CA ASP A 23 28.62 -23.26 -5.57
C ASP A 23 28.37 -24.69 -5.09
N TYR A 24 28.17 -25.61 -6.02
CA TYR A 24 28.00 -27.02 -5.66
C TYR A 24 29.26 -27.58 -4.99
N SER A 25 29.07 -28.40 -3.96
CA SER A 25 30.16 -29.01 -3.18
C SER A 25 30.98 -30.04 -3.97
N ASN A 26 30.41 -30.62 -5.02
CA ASN A 26 31.01 -31.69 -5.82
C ASN A 26 32.00 -31.19 -6.92
N VAL A 27 32.47 -29.94 -6.84
CA VAL A 27 33.50 -29.39 -7.71
C VAL A 27 34.78 -29.10 -6.90
N SER A 28 35.91 -29.59 -7.35
CA SER A 28 37.19 -29.39 -6.67
C SER A 28 37.55 -27.91 -6.53
N ASN A 29 38.17 -27.52 -5.43
CA ASN A 29 38.59 -26.13 -5.16
C ASN A 29 39.51 -25.57 -6.27
N LYS A 30 40.36 -26.38 -6.88
CA LYS A 30 41.19 -26.00 -8.01
C LYS A 30 40.36 -25.61 -9.22
N THR A 31 39.33 -26.37 -9.52
CA THR A 31 38.40 -26.07 -10.63
C THR A 31 37.54 -24.84 -10.34
N LYS A 32 37.02 -24.74 -9.09
CA LYS A 32 36.27 -23.52 -8.66
C LYS A 32 37.10 -22.26 -8.87
N LYS A 33 38.33 -22.19 -8.31
CA LYS A 33 39.24 -21.03 -8.47
C LYS A 33 39.52 -20.68 -9.92
N ARG A 34 39.76 -21.69 -10.78
CA ARG A 34 40.05 -21.48 -12.21
C ARG A 34 38.84 -20.88 -12.95
N VAL A 35 37.65 -21.43 -12.76
CA VAL A 35 36.44 -20.98 -13.43
C VAL A 35 36.05 -19.59 -12.91
N THR A 36 36.08 -19.33 -11.60
CA THR A 36 35.79 -18.03 -11.01
C THR A 36 36.69 -16.93 -11.56
N LYS A 37 38.01 -17.18 -11.64
CA LYS A 37 38.98 -16.23 -12.22
C LYS A 37 38.66 -15.86 -13.67
N ILE A 38 38.15 -16.80 -14.46
CA ILE A 38 37.75 -16.55 -15.85
C ILE A 38 36.43 -15.78 -15.89
N ILE A 39 35.47 -16.13 -15.04
CA ILE A 39 34.21 -15.41 -14.89
C ILE A 39 34.45 -13.94 -14.56
N GLU A 40 35.30 -13.66 -13.57
CA GLU A 40 35.70 -12.30 -13.17
C GLU A 40 36.40 -11.54 -14.30
N LYS A 41 37.42 -12.18 -14.91
CA LYS A 41 38.21 -11.57 -15.99
C LYS A 41 37.36 -11.13 -17.17
N TYR A 42 36.30 -11.88 -17.51
CA TYR A 42 35.49 -11.62 -18.69
C TYR A 42 34.11 -11.04 -18.36
N GLY A 43 33.83 -10.72 -17.09
CA GLY A 43 32.55 -10.14 -16.65
C GLY A 43 31.34 -11.03 -17.01
N TYR A 44 31.52 -12.36 -16.97
CA TYR A 44 30.42 -13.26 -17.31
C TYR A 44 29.40 -13.29 -16.19
N VAL A 45 28.18 -12.85 -16.50
CA VAL A 45 27.03 -12.97 -15.63
C VAL A 45 26.14 -14.12 -16.13
N PRO A 46 25.87 -15.13 -15.30
CA PRO A 46 24.96 -16.22 -15.67
C PRO A 46 23.55 -15.70 -15.97
N HIS A 47 22.97 -16.12 -17.09
CA HIS A 47 21.59 -15.78 -17.43
C HIS A 47 20.60 -16.27 -16.34
N GLY A 48 19.62 -15.42 -15.98
CA GLY A 48 18.58 -15.70 -14.98
C GLY A 48 17.92 -17.09 -15.14
N PRO A 49 17.48 -17.49 -16.36
CA PRO A 49 16.91 -18.82 -16.59
C PRO A 49 17.82 -19.99 -16.19
N ALA A 50 19.14 -19.84 -16.34
CA ALA A 50 20.08 -20.91 -15.97
C ALA A 50 20.21 -21.07 -14.44
N ARG A 51 20.02 -20.01 -13.67
CA ARG A 51 19.95 -20.04 -12.18
C ARG A 51 18.67 -20.69 -11.70
N VAL A 52 17.54 -20.38 -12.35
CA VAL A 52 16.23 -20.96 -12.04
C VAL A 52 16.19 -22.47 -12.30
N LEU A 53 16.81 -22.93 -13.42
CA LEU A 53 16.96 -24.37 -13.72
C LEU A 53 17.86 -25.08 -12.69
N ALA A 54 18.73 -24.35 -11.99
CA ALA A 54 19.58 -24.87 -10.91
C ALA A 54 18.91 -24.81 -9.54
N GLY A 55 17.60 -24.53 -9.46
CA GLY A 55 16.82 -24.50 -8.20
C GLY A 55 17.00 -23.20 -7.38
N LYS A 56 17.71 -22.17 -7.92
CA LYS A 56 17.83 -20.86 -7.25
C LYS A 56 16.70 -19.94 -7.69
N HIS A 57 16.07 -19.27 -6.74
CA HIS A 57 15.05 -18.25 -7.03
C HIS A 57 15.64 -17.11 -7.87
N ASN A 58 14.85 -16.61 -8.81
CA ASN A 58 15.18 -15.36 -9.47
C ASN A 58 14.99 -14.24 -8.43
N LYS A 59 16.05 -13.47 -8.15
CA LYS A 59 15.97 -12.41 -7.14
C LYS A 59 15.24 -11.17 -7.67
N VAL A 60 13.99 -11.38 -8.12
CA VAL A 60 13.08 -10.34 -8.58
C VAL A 60 11.72 -10.56 -7.93
N ILE A 61 11.19 -9.50 -7.31
CA ILE A 61 9.82 -9.45 -6.80
C ILE A 61 8.97 -8.48 -7.61
N GLY A 62 7.65 -8.72 -7.65
CA GLY A 62 6.69 -7.83 -8.28
C GLY A 62 6.04 -6.88 -7.26
N VAL A 63 5.82 -5.62 -7.64
CA VAL A 63 4.87 -4.71 -6.97
C VAL A 63 3.73 -4.43 -7.93
N PHE A 64 2.55 -4.86 -7.56
CA PHE A 64 1.34 -4.77 -8.37
C PHE A 64 0.39 -3.75 -7.77
N ILE A 65 0.29 -2.58 -8.42
CA ILE A 65 -0.54 -1.47 -7.98
C ILE A 65 -1.86 -1.54 -8.72
N THR A 66 -2.94 -1.75 -7.97
CA THR A 66 -4.28 -1.83 -8.55
C THR A 66 -4.93 -0.45 -8.53
N ASN A 67 -5.20 0.09 -9.72
CA ASN A 67 -5.98 1.31 -9.90
C ASN A 67 -7.30 0.98 -10.60
N ALA A 68 -8.36 0.95 -9.83
CA ALA A 68 -9.58 0.29 -10.27
C ALA A 68 -10.63 1.22 -10.88
N LYS A 69 -10.70 2.49 -10.52
CA LYS A 69 -11.83 3.38 -10.89
C LYS A 69 -11.55 4.40 -12.00
N HIS A 70 -10.30 4.74 -12.25
CA HIS A 70 -9.95 5.80 -13.20
C HIS A 70 -9.34 5.28 -14.51
N ALA A 71 -9.99 4.31 -15.14
CA ALA A 71 -9.54 3.76 -16.44
C ALA A 71 -9.57 4.79 -17.60
N SER A 72 -10.24 5.91 -17.43
CA SER A 72 -10.35 6.99 -18.44
C SER A 72 -9.25 8.04 -18.32
N GLU A 73 -8.62 8.21 -17.17
CA GLU A 73 -7.47 9.10 -16.99
C GLU A 73 -6.18 8.31 -16.94
N LYS A 74 -5.13 8.85 -17.56
CA LYS A 74 -3.79 8.26 -17.52
C LYS A 74 -3.29 8.27 -16.08
N PHE A 75 -3.56 7.19 -15.33
CA PHE A 75 -3.04 7.02 -13.97
C PHE A 75 -1.51 7.17 -14.00
N LYS A 76 -1.04 8.18 -13.30
CA LYS A 76 0.38 8.46 -13.19
C LYS A 76 0.82 8.13 -11.77
N ILE A 77 1.43 6.96 -11.59
CA ILE A 77 1.89 6.48 -10.30
C ILE A 77 2.72 7.53 -9.54
N PHE A 78 3.56 8.30 -10.24
CA PHE A 78 4.43 9.30 -9.63
C PHE A 78 3.66 10.49 -9.00
N GLN A 79 2.40 10.71 -9.39
CA GLN A 79 1.54 11.75 -8.83
C GLN A 79 0.73 11.24 -7.64
N ASN A 80 0.69 9.91 -7.43
CA ASN A 80 -0.07 9.34 -6.33
C ASN A 80 0.75 9.37 -5.04
N THR A 81 0.24 10.07 -4.04
CA THR A 81 0.89 10.33 -2.75
C THR A 81 0.95 9.12 -1.82
N TYR A 82 0.27 8.04 -2.14
CA TYR A 82 0.29 6.77 -1.42
C TYR A 82 1.13 5.71 -2.15
N PHE A 83 0.83 5.44 -3.43
CA PHE A 83 1.47 4.35 -4.16
C PHE A 83 2.92 4.64 -4.56
N SER A 84 3.26 5.90 -4.85
CA SER A 84 4.63 6.27 -5.21
C SER A 84 5.62 6.06 -4.06
N PRO A 85 5.37 6.57 -2.84
CA PRO A 85 6.24 6.28 -1.69
C PRO A 85 6.29 4.80 -1.32
N PHE A 86 5.16 4.08 -1.42
CA PHE A 86 5.13 2.63 -1.16
C PHE A 86 6.05 1.87 -2.11
N ALA A 87 5.97 2.16 -3.42
CA ALA A 87 6.82 1.52 -4.41
C ALA A 87 8.31 1.87 -4.20
N ALA A 88 8.63 3.14 -3.92
CA ALA A 88 10.00 3.58 -3.65
C ALA A 88 10.59 2.86 -2.43
N ALA A 89 9.88 2.81 -1.30
CA ALA A 89 10.33 2.11 -0.11
C ALA A 89 10.48 0.60 -0.34
N THR A 90 9.57 -0.01 -1.13
CA THR A 90 9.71 -1.43 -1.51
C THR A 90 10.99 -1.67 -2.32
N ILE A 91 11.34 -0.76 -3.26
CA ILE A 91 12.57 -0.86 -4.05
C ILE A 91 13.80 -0.77 -3.13
N GLU A 92 13.85 0.20 -2.21
CA GLU A 92 14.96 0.37 -1.27
C GLU A 92 15.18 -0.89 -0.43
N HIS A 93 14.14 -1.35 0.27
CA HIS A 93 14.22 -2.53 1.13
C HIS A 93 14.50 -3.83 0.37
N ALA A 94 13.97 -3.99 -0.84
CA ALA A 94 14.28 -5.16 -1.67
C ALA A 94 15.75 -5.16 -2.11
N ASN A 95 16.28 -4.00 -2.52
CA ASN A 95 17.68 -3.86 -2.92
C ASN A 95 18.65 -4.13 -1.77
N GLU A 96 18.36 -3.67 -0.55
CA GLU A 96 19.12 -4.00 0.66
C GLU A 96 19.22 -5.52 0.90
N LEU A 97 18.17 -6.26 0.55
CA LEU A 97 18.11 -7.71 0.66
C LEU A 97 18.57 -8.46 -0.61
N GLY A 98 19.12 -7.72 -1.58
CA GLY A 98 19.68 -8.27 -2.83
C GLY A 98 18.62 -8.71 -3.85
N TYR A 99 17.41 -8.13 -3.79
CA TYR A 99 16.32 -8.36 -4.75
C TYR A 99 16.07 -7.12 -5.62
N ASN A 100 15.75 -7.36 -6.90
CA ASN A 100 15.24 -6.32 -7.80
C ASN A 100 13.72 -6.26 -7.73
N VAL A 101 13.14 -5.13 -8.13
CA VAL A 101 11.69 -4.92 -8.12
C VAL A 101 11.18 -4.61 -9.52
N LEU A 102 10.16 -5.33 -9.95
CA LEU A 102 9.36 -5.02 -11.12
C LEU A 102 8.06 -4.36 -10.66
N VAL A 103 7.83 -3.11 -11.02
CA VAL A 103 6.59 -2.39 -10.70
C VAL A 103 5.64 -2.46 -11.89
N SER A 104 4.38 -2.83 -11.65
CA SER A 104 3.33 -2.90 -12.67
C SER A 104 2.03 -2.32 -12.16
N VAL A 105 1.40 -1.46 -12.96
CA VAL A 105 0.06 -0.94 -12.68
C VAL A 105 -0.98 -1.84 -13.32
N ILE A 106 -1.97 -2.26 -12.52
CA ILE A 106 -3.08 -3.12 -12.93
C ILE A 106 -4.34 -2.27 -12.98
N ASN A 107 -4.96 -2.16 -14.15
CA ASN A 107 -6.28 -1.56 -14.29
C ASN A 107 -7.36 -2.64 -14.14
N LYS A 108 -8.60 -2.26 -13.77
CA LYS A 108 -9.73 -3.17 -13.55
C LYS A 108 -9.96 -4.16 -14.70
N ASN A 109 -9.65 -3.79 -15.93
CA ASN A 109 -9.77 -4.59 -17.14
C ASN A 109 -8.44 -5.21 -17.59
N SER A 110 -7.33 -4.95 -16.88
CA SER A 110 -6.06 -5.49 -17.28
C SER A 110 -5.86 -6.89 -16.74
N ASN A 111 -5.38 -7.64 -17.57
CA ASN A 111 -5.17 -9.05 -17.53
C ASN A 111 -4.23 -9.46 -16.41
N TYR A 112 -4.73 -10.02 -15.33
CA TYR A 112 -3.94 -10.88 -14.43
C TYR A 112 -3.20 -12.00 -15.18
N LYS A 113 -3.54 -12.23 -16.45
CA LYS A 113 -2.86 -13.16 -17.34
C LYS A 113 -1.36 -12.85 -17.45
N LYS A 114 -0.99 -11.58 -17.67
CA LYS A 114 0.44 -11.18 -17.74
C LYS A 114 1.16 -11.44 -16.42
N ILE A 115 0.50 -11.22 -15.28
CA ILE A 115 1.08 -11.51 -13.97
C ILE A 115 1.29 -13.02 -13.80
N ARG A 116 0.31 -13.83 -14.18
CA ARG A 116 0.46 -15.29 -14.18
C ARG A 116 1.61 -15.76 -15.06
N GLU A 117 1.80 -15.17 -16.24
CA GLU A 117 2.92 -15.47 -17.13
C GLU A 117 4.28 -15.16 -16.47
N LEU A 118 4.41 -13.97 -15.80
CA LEU A 118 5.62 -13.59 -15.07
C LEU A 118 5.95 -14.53 -13.90
N PHE A 119 4.95 -15.10 -13.26
CA PHE A 119 5.16 -16.14 -12.24
C PHE A 119 5.43 -17.51 -12.85
N TYR A 120 4.70 -17.87 -13.91
CA TYR A 120 4.83 -19.17 -14.58
C TYR A 120 6.22 -19.37 -15.19
N ASP A 121 6.75 -18.35 -15.86
CA ASP A 121 8.10 -18.38 -16.44
C ASP A 121 9.21 -18.16 -15.40
N ARG A 122 8.83 -18.04 -14.12
CA ARG A 122 9.72 -17.79 -12.98
C ARG A 122 10.53 -16.49 -13.09
N SER A 123 10.05 -15.51 -13.83
CA SER A 123 10.63 -14.17 -13.86
C SER A 123 10.50 -13.48 -12.51
N LEU A 124 9.46 -13.82 -11.73
CA LEU A 124 9.24 -13.34 -10.38
C LEU A 124 9.28 -14.48 -9.37
N SER A 125 9.86 -14.23 -8.20
CA SER A 125 9.88 -15.17 -7.06
C SER A 125 8.73 -14.94 -6.08
N GLY A 126 8.12 -13.76 -6.10
CA GLY A 126 6.98 -13.39 -5.27
C GLY A 126 6.45 -12.01 -5.66
N GLY A 127 5.37 -11.57 -5.02
CA GLY A 127 4.77 -10.28 -5.33
C GLY A 127 4.02 -9.63 -4.17
N VAL A 128 4.00 -8.29 -4.18
CA VAL A 128 3.19 -7.46 -3.29
C VAL A 128 2.06 -6.85 -4.09
N PHE A 129 0.82 -7.04 -3.66
CA PHE A 129 -0.35 -6.36 -4.20
C PHE A 129 -0.76 -5.21 -3.30
N VAL A 130 -0.91 -4.01 -3.85
CA VAL A 130 -1.32 -2.80 -3.12
C VAL A 130 -2.46 -2.10 -3.85
N GLY A 131 -3.43 -1.59 -3.10
CA GLY A 131 -4.62 -0.93 -3.64
C GLY A 131 -5.65 -1.87 -4.26
N ALA A 132 -5.54 -3.18 -4.02
CA ALA A 132 -6.52 -4.16 -4.50
C ALA A 132 -7.88 -3.97 -3.81
N TYR A 133 -8.94 -4.41 -4.48
CA TYR A 133 -10.25 -4.55 -3.85
C TYR A 133 -10.22 -5.59 -2.76
N ASN A 134 -11.02 -5.37 -1.71
CA ASN A 134 -11.15 -6.37 -0.66
C ASN A 134 -11.70 -7.69 -1.26
N ASN A 135 -11.11 -8.79 -0.84
CA ASN A 135 -11.47 -10.15 -1.31
C ASN A 135 -11.38 -10.38 -2.83
N SER A 136 -10.37 -9.80 -3.50
CA SER A 136 -10.12 -9.99 -4.93
C SER A 136 -9.92 -11.47 -5.31
N GLN A 137 -10.88 -12.04 -6.03
CA GLN A 137 -10.85 -13.45 -6.47
C GLN A 137 -9.61 -13.76 -7.33
N GLU A 138 -9.18 -12.83 -8.17
CA GLU A 138 -8.02 -13.02 -9.05
C GLU A 138 -6.70 -13.17 -8.26
N ILE A 139 -6.56 -12.43 -7.15
CA ILE A 139 -5.39 -12.56 -6.27
C ILE A 139 -5.41 -13.92 -5.57
N PHE A 140 -6.57 -14.35 -5.08
CA PHE A 140 -6.68 -15.65 -4.41
C PHE A 140 -6.42 -16.82 -5.34
N LYS A 141 -6.82 -16.76 -6.63
CA LYS A 141 -6.43 -17.74 -7.65
C LYS A 141 -4.91 -17.83 -7.85
N LEU A 142 -4.19 -16.72 -7.71
CA LEU A 142 -2.72 -16.73 -7.75
C LEU A 142 -2.13 -17.45 -6.52
N ILE A 143 -2.69 -17.21 -5.32
CA ILE A 143 -2.29 -17.90 -4.08
C ILE A 143 -2.52 -19.42 -4.21
N GLU A 144 -3.69 -19.83 -4.67
CA GLU A 144 -4.04 -21.25 -4.89
C GLU A 144 -3.14 -21.92 -5.93
N SER A 145 -2.58 -21.13 -6.86
CA SER A 145 -1.57 -21.59 -7.82
C SER A 145 -0.17 -21.74 -7.20
N GLY A 146 -0.01 -21.47 -5.90
CA GLY A 146 1.23 -21.63 -5.16
C GLY A 146 2.20 -20.44 -5.24
N TYR A 147 1.76 -19.29 -5.76
CA TYR A 147 2.60 -18.09 -5.82
C TYR A 147 2.68 -17.41 -4.46
N LYS A 148 3.89 -16.94 -4.11
CA LYS A 148 4.20 -16.32 -2.83
C LYS A 148 3.80 -14.84 -2.88
N LEU A 149 2.75 -14.46 -2.15
CA LEU A 149 2.16 -13.14 -2.23
C LEU A 149 2.02 -12.50 -0.85
N VAL A 150 2.26 -11.19 -0.82
CA VAL A 150 1.84 -10.27 0.23
C VAL A 150 0.75 -9.37 -0.33
N ILE A 151 -0.31 -9.17 0.43
CA ILE A 151 -1.45 -8.35 0.01
C ILE A 151 -1.64 -7.25 1.06
N ILE A 152 -1.77 -6.03 0.58
CA ILE A 152 -2.02 -4.85 1.42
C ILE A 152 -3.52 -4.57 1.46
N ASP A 153 -4.03 -4.25 2.65
CA ASP A 153 -5.40 -3.78 2.88
C ASP A 153 -6.46 -4.84 2.50
N GLN A 154 -6.36 -6.01 3.12
CA GLN A 154 -7.28 -7.13 2.90
C GLN A 154 -7.85 -7.66 4.21
N GLU A 155 -9.11 -8.06 4.18
CA GLU A 155 -9.77 -8.74 5.27
C GLU A 155 -9.19 -10.15 5.49
N LYS A 156 -9.10 -10.55 6.75
CA LYS A 156 -8.79 -11.92 7.11
C LYS A 156 -9.94 -12.83 6.68
N ARG A 157 -9.70 -13.72 5.74
CA ARG A 157 -10.76 -14.63 5.28
C ARG A 157 -11.11 -15.67 6.32
N LYS A 158 -12.41 -15.97 6.40
CA LYS A 158 -12.96 -17.06 7.22
C LYS A 158 -12.83 -18.41 6.51
N ASP A 159 -12.87 -18.41 5.17
CA ASP A 159 -12.78 -19.62 4.37
C ASP A 159 -11.33 -20.07 4.22
N LYS A 160 -11.10 -21.38 4.22
CA LYS A 160 -9.78 -21.95 3.93
C LYS A 160 -9.43 -21.71 2.47
N ILE A 161 -8.36 -20.96 2.24
CA ILE A 161 -7.69 -20.86 0.93
C ILE A 161 -6.62 -21.93 0.90
N ASN A 162 -6.56 -22.66 -0.21
CA ASN A 162 -5.48 -23.63 -0.42
C ASN A 162 -4.22 -22.86 -0.84
N GLY A 163 -3.36 -22.55 0.12
CA GLY A 163 -2.11 -21.83 -0.08
C GLY A 163 -1.76 -20.89 1.07
N ASN A 164 -0.50 -20.48 1.09
CA ASN A 164 0.04 -19.56 2.10
C ASN A 164 0.21 -18.16 1.50
N TYR A 165 -0.09 -17.15 2.28
CA TYR A 165 0.01 -15.75 1.91
C TYR A 165 0.22 -14.88 3.14
N ILE A 166 0.59 -13.63 2.93
CA ILE A 166 0.78 -12.65 3.99
C ILE A 166 -0.14 -11.46 3.72
N ILE A 167 -0.82 -10.97 4.77
CA ILE A 167 -1.58 -9.73 4.75
C ILE A 167 -0.88 -8.71 5.64
N VAL A 168 -0.71 -7.51 5.14
CA VAL A 168 -0.20 -6.37 5.89
C VAL A 168 -1.21 -5.23 5.81
N ASN A 169 -1.81 -4.86 6.93
CA ASN A 169 -2.82 -3.82 7.04
C ASN A 169 -2.35 -2.70 7.96
N SER A 170 -2.90 -1.50 7.75
CA SER A 170 -2.93 -0.47 8.77
C SER A 170 -4.10 -0.73 9.73
N ASN A 171 -4.00 -0.26 10.97
CA ASN A 171 -5.11 -0.30 11.92
C ASN A 171 -6.14 0.80 11.60
N ASN A 172 -6.81 0.66 10.45
CA ASN A 172 -7.71 1.66 9.88
C ASN A 172 -8.87 2.00 10.81
N PHE A 173 -9.49 0.98 11.43
CA PHE A 173 -10.60 1.15 12.35
C PHE A 173 -10.20 2.02 13.55
N ASN A 174 -9.11 1.68 14.22
CA ASN A 174 -8.65 2.41 15.38
C ASN A 174 -8.19 3.83 15.02
N GLY A 175 -7.47 4.00 13.90
CA GLY A 175 -7.07 5.32 13.41
C GLY A 175 -8.27 6.24 13.17
N ALA A 176 -9.34 5.72 12.56
CA ALA A 176 -10.57 6.48 12.34
C ALA A 176 -11.29 6.82 13.66
N CYS A 177 -11.29 5.88 14.63
CA CYS A 177 -11.78 6.18 15.97
C CYS A 177 -11.00 7.34 16.61
N ILE A 178 -9.66 7.34 16.51
CA ILE A 178 -8.80 8.39 17.06
C ILE A 178 -9.08 9.73 16.38
N ALA A 179 -9.17 9.76 15.05
CA ALA A 179 -9.48 10.96 14.27
C ALA A 179 -10.81 11.61 14.69
N THR A 180 -11.84 10.77 14.80
CA THR A 180 -13.19 11.23 15.18
C THR A 180 -13.24 11.67 16.64
N LYS A 181 -12.62 10.91 17.55
CA LYS A 181 -12.54 11.28 18.98
C LYS A 181 -11.80 12.61 19.17
N HIS A 182 -10.73 12.88 18.40
CA HIS A 182 -10.04 14.17 18.45
C HIS A 182 -11.01 15.35 18.16
N LEU A 183 -11.84 15.23 17.14
CA LEU A 183 -12.86 16.25 16.87
C LEU A 183 -13.87 16.38 18.03
N ILE A 184 -14.32 15.26 18.58
CA ILE A 184 -15.28 15.21 19.70
C ILE A 184 -14.65 15.85 20.95
N ASP A 185 -13.39 15.56 21.27
CA ASP A 185 -12.65 16.12 22.40
C ASP A 185 -12.38 17.62 22.23
N TYR A 186 -12.34 18.09 20.97
CA TYR A 186 -12.28 19.51 20.62
C TYR A 186 -13.63 20.22 20.69
N GLY A 187 -14.70 19.50 21.08
CA GLY A 187 -16.03 20.06 21.31
C GLY A 187 -16.97 19.98 20.11
N HIS A 188 -16.51 19.40 18.98
CA HIS A 188 -17.36 19.20 17.82
C HIS A 188 -18.44 18.15 18.11
N ARG A 189 -19.68 18.41 17.67
CA ARG A 189 -20.82 17.49 17.82
C ARG A 189 -21.48 17.17 16.48
N GLU A 190 -21.45 18.11 15.55
CA GLU A 190 -21.92 17.98 14.18
C GLU A 190 -20.71 17.69 13.30
N ILE A 191 -20.37 16.38 13.20
CA ILE A 191 -19.16 15.90 12.52
C ILE A 191 -19.57 15.11 11.27
N ALA A 192 -19.09 15.54 10.11
CA ALA A 192 -19.28 14.82 8.85
C ALA A 192 -18.10 13.88 8.55
N HIS A 193 -18.37 12.86 7.74
CA HIS A 193 -17.38 11.93 7.26
C HIS A 193 -17.35 11.86 5.74
N ILE A 194 -16.19 12.09 5.14
CA ILE A 194 -15.90 11.83 3.74
C ILE A 194 -15.28 10.43 3.65
N CYS A 195 -16.09 9.45 3.24
CA CYS A 195 -15.66 8.06 3.12
C CYS A 195 -14.62 7.89 2.02
N GLY A 196 -13.83 6.82 2.12
CA GLY A 196 -13.02 6.34 1.02
C GLY A 196 -13.80 5.49 0.02
N ASP A 197 -13.08 4.80 -0.85
CA ASP A 197 -13.67 3.79 -1.73
C ASP A 197 -14.15 2.59 -0.91
N MET A 198 -15.47 2.38 -0.87
CA MET A 198 -16.11 1.33 -0.08
C MET A 198 -15.88 -0.10 -0.63
N GLU A 199 -15.30 -0.25 -1.81
CA GLU A 199 -14.85 -1.55 -2.31
C GLU A 199 -13.48 -1.97 -1.72
N LYS A 200 -12.84 -1.08 -0.93
CA LYS A 200 -11.57 -1.32 -0.23
C LYS A 200 -11.80 -1.47 1.26
N LEU A 201 -11.00 -2.33 1.89
CA LEU A 201 -11.11 -2.57 3.33
C LEU A 201 -10.91 -1.27 4.13
N SER A 202 -9.91 -0.46 3.77
CA SER A 202 -9.64 0.82 4.43
C SER A 202 -10.82 1.78 4.39
N GLY A 203 -11.58 1.82 3.30
CA GLY A 203 -12.79 2.64 3.22
C GLY A 203 -13.85 2.19 4.23
N VAL A 204 -14.10 0.87 4.29
CA VAL A 204 -15.07 0.27 5.20
C VAL A 204 -14.64 0.46 6.65
N GLU A 205 -13.42 0.08 7.02
CA GLU A 205 -12.92 0.15 8.40
C GLU A 205 -12.86 1.59 8.93
N ARG A 206 -12.50 2.58 8.09
CA ARG A 206 -12.46 3.99 8.49
C ARG A 206 -13.88 4.54 8.74
N LEU A 207 -14.87 4.14 7.95
CA LEU A 207 -16.28 4.48 8.21
C LEU A 207 -16.77 3.84 9.52
N GLU A 208 -16.48 2.57 9.75
CA GLU A 208 -16.89 1.89 10.98
C GLU A 208 -16.22 2.48 12.23
N GLY A 209 -14.95 2.89 12.12
CA GLY A 209 -14.24 3.60 13.19
C GLY A 209 -14.88 4.96 13.52
N TYR A 210 -15.27 5.74 12.50
CA TYR A 210 -16.05 6.98 12.68
C TYR A 210 -17.37 6.71 13.40
N LYS A 211 -18.15 5.75 12.91
CA LYS A 211 -19.44 5.38 13.54
C LYS A 211 -19.26 4.94 14.99
N LYS A 212 -18.23 4.16 15.27
CA LYS A 212 -17.91 3.68 16.62
C LYS A 212 -17.63 4.84 17.58
N ALA A 213 -16.78 5.79 17.18
CA ALA A 213 -16.43 6.95 18.00
C ALA A 213 -17.65 7.85 18.28
N MET A 214 -18.49 8.10 17.26
CA MET A 214 -19.75 8.84 17.41
C MET A 214 -20.69 8.15 18.39
N SER A 215 -20.94 6.85 18.22
CA SER A 215 -21.86 6.09 19.06
C SER A 215 -21.40 5.97 20.52
N GLU A 216 -20.09 5.76 20.77
CA GLU A 216 -19.53 5.69 22.12
C GLU A 216 -19.72 6.97 22.93
N THR A 217 -19.84 8.10 22.25
CA THR A 217 -20.04 9.42 22.87
C THR A 217 -21.50 9.87 22.84
N GLY A 218 -22.43 9.00 22.41
CA GLY A 218 -23.86 9.29 22.34
C GLY A 218 -24.24 10.32 21.25
N LEU A 219 -23.36 10.58 20.29
CA LEU A 219 -23.63 11.49 19.20
C LEU A 219 -24.40 10.79 18.07
N THR A 220 -25.41 11.50 17.53
CA THR A 220 -26.21 11.00 16.41
C THR A 220 -25.44 11.06 15.11
N ILE A 221 -25.39 9.94 14.39
CA ILE A 221 -24.87 9.90 13.03
C ILE A 221 -26.01 10.28 12.08
N ARG A 222 -25.87 11.37 11.34
CA ARG A 222 -26.81 11.78 10.31
C ARG A 222 -26.38 11.22 8.97
N GLU A 223 -27.27 10.57 8.26
CA GLU A 223 -26.97 9.97 6.95
C GLU A 223 -26.44 10.99 5.95
N GLU A 224 -26.99 12.20 5.96
CA GLU A 224 -26.57 13.32 5.10
C GLU A 224 -25.15 13.85 5.41
N TYR A 225 -24.55 13.45 6.55
CA TYR A 225 -23.18 13.81 6.93
C TYR A 225 -22.16 12.77 6.50
N VAL A 226 -22.60 11.66 5.95
CA VAL A 226 -21.72 10.58 5.45
C VAL A 226 -21.80 10.57 3.93
N VAL A 227 -20.71 10.94 3.26
CA VAL A 227 -20.65 11.02 1.81
C VAL A 227 -19.55 10.12 1.26
N ASN A 228 -19.84 9.45 0.14
CA ASN A 228 -18.91 8.52 -0.47
C ASN A 228 -17.92 9.24 -1.38
N GLY A 229 -16.64 9.17 -1.03
CA GLY A 229 -15.51 9.58 -1.86
C GLY A 229 -14.86 8.38 -2.55
N ASP A 230 -13.64 8.60 -3.05
CA ASP A 230 -12.93 7.64 -3.90
C ASP A 230 -11.41 7.66 -3.71
N PHE A 231 -10.94 8.30 -2.62
CA PHE A 231 -9.53 8.56 -2.30
C PHE A 231 -8.82 9.57 -3.22
N THR A 232 -9.56 10.31 -4.09
CA THR A 232 -8.97 11.33 -4.95
C THR A 232 -9.21 12.75 -4.42
N GLU A 233 -8.38 13.71 -4.87
CA GLU A 233 -8.56 15.13 -4.54
C GLU A 233 -9.90 15.65 -5.07
N GLU A 234 -10.25 15.30 -6.31
CA GLU A 234 -11.52 15.68 -6.94
C GLU A 234 -12.72 15.11 -6.19
N GLY A 235 -12.65 13.83 -5.78
CA GLY A 235 -13.68 13.20 -4.94
C GLY A 235 -13.88 13.96 -3.62
N GLY A 236 -12.79 14.32 -2.95
CA GLY A 236 -12.83 15.13 -1.72
C GLY A 236 -13.45 16.52 -1.93
N PHE A 237 -13.09 17.20 -3.02
CA PHE A 237 -13.65 18.48 -3.41
C PHE A 237 -15.17 18.38 -3.66
N ASN A 238 -15.60 17.38 -4.40
CA ASN A 238 -17.03 17.14 -4.71
C ASN A 238 -17.83 16.77 -3.45
N CYS A 239 -17.29 15.94 -2.57
CA CYS A 239 -17.91 15.58 -1.30
C CYS A 239 -18.10 16.80 -0.39
N ALA A 240 -17.10 17.67 -0.26
CA ALA A 240 -17.24 18.89 0.53
C ALA A 240 -18.30 19.83 -0.07
N ASN A 241 -18.37 19.97 -1.39
CA ASN A 241 -19.44 20.70 -2.06
C ASN A 241 -20.83 20.12 -1.76
N GLN A 242 -20.97 18.78 -1.76
CA GLN A 242 -22.23 18.13 -1.42
C GLN A 242 -22.63 18.41 0.03
N LEU A 243 -21.71 18.25 0.98
CA LEU A 243 -21.93 18.48 2.40
C LEU A 243 -22.32 19.94 2.70
N LEU A 244 -21.66 20.90 2.07
CA LEU A 244 -21.75 22.32 2.47
C LEU A 244 -22.68 23.16 1.59
N LYS A 245 -23.21 22.65 0.48
CA LYS A 245 -24.26 23.31 -0.32
C LYS A 245 -25.67 22.89 0.06
N GLY A 246 -25.84 21.78 0.79
CA GLY A 246 -27.14 21.24 1.20
C GLY A 246 -27.68 21.87 2.49
N LYS A 247 -28.75 21.27 3.02
CA LYS A 247 -29.39 21.65 4.31
C LYS A 247 -28.42 21.55 5.50
N ALA A 248 -27.37 20.75 5.39
CA ALA A 248 -26.34 20.54 6.40
C ALA A 248 -25.36 21.74 6.59
N LYS A 249 -25.34 22.70 5.65
CA LYS A 249 -24.37 23.79 5.55
C LYS A 249 -24.12 24.56 6.86
N ASN A 250 -25.15 24.79 7.65
CA ASN A 250 -25.08 25.67 8.83
C ASN A 250 -24.77 24.92 10.14
N HIS A 251 -24.58 23.60 10.11
CA HIS A 251 -24.46 22.78 11.30
C HIS A 251 -23.10 22.08 11.41
N ILE A 252 -22.51 21.62 10.30
CA ILE A 252 -21.24 20.90 10.31
C ILE A 252 -20.13 21.80 10.82
N THR A 253 -19.46 21.35 11.89
CA THR A 253 -18.33 22.04 12.49
C THR A 253 -17.02 21.27 12.39
N GLY A 254 -17.09 19.95 12.15
CA GLY A 254 -15.95 19.08 11.98
C GLY A 254 -16.10 18.13 10.79
N ILE A 255 -15.03 17.83 10.11
CA ILE A 255 -15.00 16.85 9.01
C ILE A 255 -13.86 15.87 9.27
N PHE A 256 -14.15 14.58 9.27
CA PHE A 256 -13.16 13.52 9.13
C PHE A 256 -13.14 13.03 7.68
N SER A 257 -12.02 13.16 7.01
CA SER A 257 -11.79 12.65 5.66
C SER A 257 -11.00 11.34 5.70
N SER A 258 -11.45 10.34 4.97
CA SER A 258 -10.82 9.02 4.97
C SER A 258 -9.39 9.00 4.43
N ASN A 259 -8.92 10.04 3.74
CA ASN A 259 -7.49 10.24 3.49
C ASN A 259 -7.13 11.72 3.32
N ASP A 260 -5.84 12.02 3.33
CA ASP A 260 -5.31 13.39 3.20
C ASP A 260 -5.56 13.98 1.81
N THR A 261 -5.51 13.17 0.77
CA THR A 261 -5.75 13.63 -0.61
C THR A 261 -7.17 14.18 -0.76
N MET A 262 -8.17 13.47 -0.24
CA MET A 262 -9.55 13.98 -0.19
C MET A 262 -9.68 15.16 0.77
N ALA A 263 -8.99 15.13 1.92
CA ALA A 263 -9.00 16.26 2.85
C ALA A 263 -8.51 17.56 2.19
N ILE A 264 -7.43 17.49 1.40
CA ILE A 264 -6.90 18.62 0.62
C ILE A 264 -7.93 19.13 -0.40
N GLY A 265 -8.58 18.22 -1.14
CA GLY A 265 -9.68 18.58 -2.04
C GLY A 265 -10.84 19.25 -1.32
N ALA A 266 -11.23 18.72 -0.14
CA ALA A 266 -12.25 19.29 0.70
C ALA A 266 -11.87 20.70 1.23
N MET A 267 -10.62 20.88 1.68
CA MET A 267 -10.10 22.18 2.11
C MET A 267 -10.18 23.23 1.00
N LYS A 268 -9.89 22.82 -0.25
CA LYS A 268 -10.01 23.69 -1.43
C LYS A 268 -11.45 24.15 -1.62
N ALA A 269 -12.42 23.20 -1.62
CA ALA A 269 -13.84 23.52 -1.77
C ALA A 269 -14.35 24.43 -0.64
N ILE A 270 -13.97 24.15 0.62
CA ILE A 270 -14.32 24.94 1.80
C ILE A 270 -13.81 26.39 1.64
N LYS A 271 -12.56 26.55 1.21
CA LYS A 271 -11.94 27.86 0.98
C LYS A 271 -12.62 28.63 -0.15
N GLU A 272 -12.99 27.97 -1.25
CA GLU A 272 -13.74 28.58 -2.37
C GLU A 272 -15.12 29.09 -1.97
N MET A 273 -15.72 28.48 -0.91
CA MET A 273 -16.99 28.94 -0.31
C MET A 273 -16.82 30.10 0.68
N GLY A 274 -15.60 30.58 0.91
CA GLY A 274 -15.30 31.60 1.90
C GLY A 274 -15.38 31.12 3.36
N ILE A 275 -15.41 29.81 3.60
CA ILE A 275 -15.45 29.22 4.94
C ILE A 275 -14.01 29.05 5.44
N ARG A 276 -13.77 29.37 6.70
CA ARG A 276 -12.43 29.37 7.29
C ARG A 276 -12.12 28.04 7.98
N ILE A 277 -10.95 27.52 7.73
CA ILE A 277 -10.39 26.37 8.44
C ILE A 277 -9.25 26.89 9.32
N PRO A 278 -9.23 26.61 10.60
CA PRO A 278 -10.18 25.79 11.40
C PRO A 278 -11.31 26.61 12.06
N ASP A 279 -11.43 27.92 11.80
CA ASP A 279 -12.30 28.80 12.58
C ASP A 279 -13.79 28.46 12.47
N ASP A 280 -14.25 28.13 11.28
CA ASP A 280 -15.65 27.78 11.02
C ASP A 280 -15.84 26.24 10.93
N ILE A 281 -14.88 25.54 10.32
CA ILE A 281 -14.88 24.07 10.20
C ILE A 281 -13.49 23.51 10.48
N SER A 282 -13.40 22.56 11.39
CA SER A 282 -12.20 21.74 11.60
C SER A 282 -12.16 20.54 10.64
N ILE A 283 -10.96 20.18 10.16
CA ILE A 283 -10.79 19.01 9.30
C ILE A 283 -9.65 18.13 9.76
N VAL A 284 -9.88 16.80 9.75
CA VAL A 284 -8.88 15.77 10.02
C VAL A 284 -8.76 14.86 8.81
N GLY A 285 -7.53 14.58 8.38
CA GLY A 285 -7.21 13.64 7.31
C GLY A 285 -6.78 12.27 7.82
N TYR A 286 -6.19 11.50 6.91
CA TYR A 286 -5.61 10.18 7.18
C TYR A 286 -4.49 9.89 6.17
N ASP A 287 -3.43 9.22 6.56
CA ASP A 287 -2.21 8.75 5.90
C ASP A 287 -0.94 9.52 6.31
N ASP A 288 -1.02 10.79 6.69
CA ASP A 288 0.10 11.71 6.95
C ASP A 288 1.05 11.84 5.74
N ILE A 289 0.46 12.09 4.57
CA ILE A 289 1.26 12.34 3.36
C ILE A 289 2.08 13.62 3.51
N ARG A 290 3.25 13.67 2.87
CA ARG A 290 4.19 14.79 3.02
C ARG A 290 3.56 16.16 2.81
N ILE A 291 2.66 16.29 1.82
CA ILE A 291 2.02 17.57 1.50
C ILE A 291 1.06 18.05 2.60
N ALA A 292 0.55 17.17 3.47
CA ALA A 292 -0.34 17.53 4.57
C ALA A 292 0.28 18.56 5.53
N SER A 293 1.60 18.54 5.71
CA SER A 293 2.32 19.51 6.53
C SER A 293 2.57 20.87 5.84
N TYR A 294 2.36 20.95 4.54
CA TYR A 294 2.57 22.16 3.72
C TYR A 294 1.26 22.83 3.30
N THR A 295 0.11 22.26 3.64
CA THR A 295 -1.19 22.93 3.42
C THR A 295 -1.32 24.18 4.31
N SER A 296 -2.22 25.10 3.95
CA SER A 296 -2.53 26.27 4.77
C SER A 296 -4.05 26.34 5.04
N PRO A 297 -4.46 26.07 6.31
CA PRO A 297 -3.67 25.60 7.46
C PRO A 297 -3.06 24.20 7.23
N SER A 298 -2.01 23.85 7.98
CA SER A 298 -1.39 22.53 7.96
C SER A 298 -2.37 21.47 8.49
N LEU A 299 -2.47 20.32 7.80
CA LEU A 299 -3.52 19.33 8.02
C LEU A 299 -3.22 18.42 9.22
N THR A 300 -4.10 18.43 10.22
CA THR A 300 -4.19 17.40 11.27
C THR A 300 -4.62 16.08 10.63
N THR A 301 -3.92 14.99 10.92
CA THR A 301 -4.13 13.73 10.23
C THR A 301 -3.76 12.52 11.09
N ILE A 302 -4.19 11.35 10.68
CA ILE A 302 -3.71 10.08 11.23
C ILE A 302 -2.53 9.59 10.39
N ARG A 303 -1.38 9.40 11.05
CA ARG A 303 -0.23 8.74 10.43
C ARG A 303 -0.50 7.25 10.31
N SER A 304 -0.54 6.75 9.09
CA SER A 304 -0.43 5.34 8.72
C SER A 304 0.90 5.17 8.00
N SER A 305 1.91 4.60 8.66
CA SER A 305 3.26 4.59 8.11
C SER A 305 3.37 3.75 6.83
N ILE A 306 3.16 4.40 5.68
CA ILE A 306 3.27 3.79 4.34
C ILE A 306 4.64 3.14 4.16
N LEU A 307 5.70 3.80 4.65
CA LEU A 307 7.08 3.31 4.56
C LEU A 307 7.29 2.06 5.41
N GLU A 308 6.75 2.04 6.64
CA GLU A 308 6.80 0.87 7.50
C GLU A 308 6.01 -0.30 6.91
N MET A 309 4.83 -0.03 6.35
CA MET A 309 4.01 -1.04 5.67
C MET A 309 4.76 -1.66 4.50
N ALA A 310 5.42 -0.85 3.66
CA ALA A 310 6.26 -1.33 2.56
C ALA A 310 7.45 -2.15 3.06
N SER A 311 8.11 -1.72 4.14
CA SER A 311 9.21 -2.43 4.78
C SER A 311 8.77 -3.80 5.30
N VAL A 312 7.69 -3.86 6.08
CA VAL A 312 7.14 -5.10 6.64
C VAL A 312 6.72 -6.05 5.51
N ALA A 313 6.01 -5.53 4.50
CA ALA A 313 5.58 -6.32 3.35
C ALA A 313 6.77 -6.93 2.59
N THR A 314 7.81 -6.12 2.31
CA THR A 314 8.98 -6.55 1.54
C THR A 314 9.82 -7.58 2.30
N LYS A 315 10.13 -7.33 3.56
CA LYS A 315 10.93 -8.23 4.39
C LYS A 315 10.24 -9.58 4.57
N ASN A 316 8.93 -9.58 4.86
CA ASN A 316 8.19 -10.81 5.04
C ASN A 316 7.97 -11.56 3.72
N LEU A 317 7.79 -10.86 2.58
CA LEU A 317 7.76 -11.52 1.27
C LEU A 317 9.07 -12.24 0.98
N ILE A 318 10.21 -11.57 1.20
CA ILE A 318 11.53 -12.17 0.92
C ILE A 318 11.79 -13.34 1.87
N ASN A 319 11.45 -13.21 3.16
CA ASN A 319 11.50 -14.32 4.10
C ASN A 319 10.62 -15.50 3.63
N PHE A 320 9.40 -15.23 3.19
CA PHE A 320 8.51 -16.23 2.62
C PHE A 320 9.11 -16.91 1.37
N ILE A 321 9.81 -16.15 0.51
CA ILE A 321 10.49 -16.69 -0.68
C ILE A 321 11.63 -17.62 -0.28
N GLU A 322 12.44 -17.24 0.70
CA GLU A 322 13.67 -17.96 1.07
C GLU A 322 13.40 -19.15 1.99
N ASN A 323 12.51 -18.99 2.97
CA ASN A 323 12.30 -19.96 4.05
C ASN A 323 10.92 -20.65 4.00
N GLY A 324 9.96 -20.11 3.26
CA GLY A 324 8.56 -20.55 3.30
C GLY A 324 7.84 -20.06 4.55
N ILE A 325 6.54 -20.30 4.59
CA ILE A 325 5.67 -20.13 5.77
C ILE A 325 4.72 -21.33 5.84
N ASN A 326 4.31 -21.73 7.04
CA ASN A 326 3.47 -22.92 7.26
C ASN A 326 1.96 -22.61 7.24
N SER A 327 1.60 -21.33 7.39
CA SER A 327 0.21 -20.84 7.41
C SER A 327 0.17 -19.40 6.96
N PRO A 328 -0.99 -18.85 6.57
CA PRO A 328 -1.15 -17.43 6.33
C PRO A 328 -0.74 -16.59 7.55
N GLU A 329 -0.05 -15.47 7.29
CA GLU A 329 0.43 -14.55 8.31
C GLU A 329 -0.26 -13.18 8.16
N TYR A 330 -0.44 -12.48 9.29
CA TYR A 330 -1.16 -11.21 9.36
C TYR A 330 -0.37 -10.20 10.19
N TYR A 331 -0.09 -9.06 9.60
CA TYR A 331 0.61 -7.95 10.23
C TYR A 331 -0.27 -6.71 10.24
N THR A 332 -0.30 -5.99 11.35
CA THR A 332 -1.03 -4.74 11.48
C THR A 332 -0.09 -3.64 11.92
N ILE A 333 -0.01 -2.59 11.12
CA ILE A 333 0.78 -1.40 11.40
C ILE A 333 -0.06 -0.46 12.26
N SER A 334 0.54 0.05 13.34
CA SER A 334 -0.11 1.00 14.23
C SER A 334 -0.34 2.35 13.57
N THR A 335 -1.29 3.11 14.11
CA THR A 335 -1.63 4.46 13.64
C THR A 335 -1.48 5.48 14.76
N GLU A 336 -1.12 6.72 14.41
CA GLU A 336 -0.87 7.81 15.34
C GLU A 336 -1.54 9.09 14.87
N LEU A 337 -2.11 9.87 15.79
CA LEU A 337 -2.66 11.19 15.50
C LEU A 337 -1.53 12.24 15.45
N ILE A 338 -1.47 12.96 14.35
CA ILE A 338 -0.56 14.09 14.14
C ILE A 338 -1.38 15.38 14.16
N VAL A 339 -1.38 16.08 15.27
CA VAL A 339 -2.11 17.34 15.44
C VAL A 339 -1.34 18.47 14.77
N ARG A 340 -2.05 19.24 13.92
CA ARG A 340 -1.54 20.45 13.25
C ARG A 340 -2.58 21.59 13.37
N GLU A 341 -2.68 22.46 12.37
CA GLU A 341 -3.45 23.70 12.45
C GLU A 341 -4.88 23.61 11.93
N SER A 342 -5.26 22.52 11.26
CA SER A 342 -6.58 22.36 10.62
C SER A 342 -7.72 22.03 11.60
N THR A 343 -7.42 21.94 12.91
CA THR A 343 -8.42 21.67 13.95
C THR A 343 -8.32 22.68 15.08
N LYS A 344 -9.46 23.08 15.66
CA LYS A 344 -9.57 24.05 16.75
C LYS A 344 -10.64 23.64 17.75
N LYS A 345 -10.37 23.85 19.03
CA LYS A 345 -11.38 23.67 20.08
C LYS A 345 -12.52 24.65 19.92
N ILE A 346 -13.75 24.14 19.90
CA ILE A 346 -14.95 24.98 20.00
C ILE A 346 -15.02 25.51 21.42
N LYS A 347 -15.06 26.83 21.58
CA LYS A 347 -15.36 27.43 22.86
C LYS A 347 -16.74 27.01 23.30
N SER A 348 -16.90 26.46 24.50
CA SER A 348 -18.20 26.23 25.09
C SER A 348 -18.99 27.53 25.02
N ARG A 349 -20.12 27.57 24.31
CA ARG A 349 -21.07 28.65 24.53
C ARG A 349 -21.56 28.44 25.96
N ASP A 350 -21.12 29.29 26.87
CA ASP A 350 -21.70 29.33 28.19
C ASP A 350 -23.22 29.36 27.98
N LYS A 351 -23.91 28.37 28.53
CA LYS A 351 -25.38 28.37 28.57
C LYS A 351 -25.78 29.58 29.38
N LYS A 352 -26.13 30.69 28.69
CA LYS A 352 -26.93 31.74 29.34
C LYS A 352 -28.37 31.28 29.53
#